data_30436c85fe007549cda8dd3023d3e85c
#
_entry.id   30436c85fe007549cda8dd3023d3e85c
#
_cell.length_a   1.000
_cell.length_b   1.000
_cell.length_c   1.000
_cell.angle_alpha   90.00
_cell.angle_beta   90.00
_cell.angle_gamma   90.00
#
_symmetry.space_group_name_H-M   'P 1'
#
loop_
_entity.id
_entity.type
_entity.pdbx_description
1 polymer ?
#
loop_
_entity_poly.entity_id
_entity_poly.type
_entity_poly.pdbx_seq_one_letter_code
_entity_poly.pdbx_strand_id
1 'polypeptide(L)'
;MAHNDDHPPAPDSIADIAKVGVMPGGGTVPFRLPAGALNYLDRNQYISNMEVIAHFPAVDIAIFGDEHSCLWAKGKRRLIAFKGGWIDITEPRKATVIANNSFGVFSSCIYNSRLKKWIAVVAHQMPLTPGTPQYPRGKYHPDYARKSIEDAGFRGIKTYDVTNPDKVELLNEFETGRTGHGVHLPFYDGGQYAYLACGWDDQLRMESTERVYSNGLMIVDMTDPAKIKEVSKWWVPGQRLDEEEFYRTTYPLADDQCSWTGNRTPCIVPVRVEDGGTVGYGGWGHFGMYVHDLSDIHNPKVYGKVAHPLEAMGAIPYHHVVPVNADPVRYPRLQNLVIGIPEALESDCREPFHTSYVIDVKDPAHPRIIGLFPRPMPDPKAPYKDFALARGRFSSRVMQHWIAPGKARPDVVALSYLNAGIRLFDISDPTEPKEVAYFVPPRDGEIDNYMSWRRGTTEAVFIEWDRNLIWVSTHAGLYCLSALFLGPPVLEPMAVAEWSVPHVNAGWEG
;
A
#
# COMPACT_ATOMS: atom_id res chain seq x y z
N MET A 1 -24.86 -23.11 0.79
CA MET A 1 -25.26 -22.51 2.09
C MET A 1 -25.70 -21.10 1.79
N ALA A 2 -26.95 -20.77 2.09
CA ALA A 2 -27.49 -19.43 1.86
C ALA A 2 -26.71 -18.45 2.75
N HIS A 3 -26.05 -17.47 2.15
CA HIS A 3 -25.53 -16.34 2.88
C HIS A 3 -26.73 -15.59 3.43
N ASN A 4 -26.87 -15.57 4.76
CA ASN A 4 -27.63 -14.53 5.39
C ASN A 4 -26.89 -13.23 5.07
N ASP A 5 -27.40 -12.47 4.13
CA ASP A 5 -27.09 -11.06 3.97
C ASP A 5 -27.71 -10.35 5.20
N ASP A 6 -27.02 -10.39 6.34
CA ASP A 6 -27.38 -9.63 7.54
C ASP A 6 -27.16 -8.11 7.36
N HIS A 7 -26.90 -7.70 6.13
CA HIS A 7 -26.86 -6.29 5.78
C HIS A 7 -28.29 -5.78 5.57
N PRO A 8 -28.68 -4.72 6.27
CA PRO A 8 -29.97 -4.10 6.02
C PRO A 8 -30.08 -3.76 4.52
N PRO A 9 -31.23 -3.91 3.95
CA PRO A 9 -31.47 -3.55 2.58
C PRO A 9 -31.10 -2.08 2.36
N ALA A 10 -30.40 -1.79 1.27
CA ALA A 10 -29.99 -0.45 0.95
C ALA A 10 -31.21 0.41 0.60
N PRO A 11 -31.13 1.69 0.88
CA PRO A 11 -32.18 2.64 0.54
C PRO A 11 -32.42 2.64 -0.97
N ASP A 12 -33.67 2.57 -1.39
CA ASP A 12 -34.05 2.57 -2.80
C ASP A 12 -33.99 3.97 -3.43
N SER A 13 -33.72 5.00 -2.64
CA SER A 13 -33.64 6.39 -3.06
C SER A 13 -32.54 7.19 -2.36
N ILE A 14 -32.11 8.29 -2.96
CA ILE A 14 -31.17 9.26 -2.34
C ILE A 14 -31.73 9.80 -1.02
N ALA A 15 -33.04 9.96 -0.92
CA ALA A 15 -33.69 10.43 0.31
C ALA A 15 -33.57 9.41 1.46
N ASP A 16 -33.49 8.11 1.12
CA ASP A 16 -33.31 7.05 2.11
C ASP A 16 -31.83 6.92 2.50
N ILE A 17 -30.92 7.16 1.56
CA ILE A 17 -29.48 7.25 1.85
C ILE A 17 -29.21 8.34 2.88
N ALA A 18 -29.84 9.50 2.75
CA ALA A 18 -29.68 10.61 3.68
C ALA A 18 -30.19 10.34 5.10
N LYS A 19 -31.02 9.30 5.27
CA LYS A 19 -31.51 8.87 6.60
C LYS A 19 -30.60 7.85 7.26
N VAL A 20 -29.67 7.27 6.52
CA VAL A 20 -28.72 6.30 7.03
C VAL A 20 -27.56 7.10 7.60
N GLY A 21 -27.54 7.24 8.91
CA GLY A 21 -26.43 7.91 9.61
C GLY A 21 -25.14 7.08 9.54
N VAL A 22 -24.04 7.72 9.90
CA VAL A 22 -22.76 7.03 10.14
C VAL A 22 -22.96 6.01 11.26
N MET A 23 -22.62 4.77 11.01
CA MET A 23 -22.75 3.71 12.01
C MET A 23 -21.67 3.87 13.08
N PRO A 24 -22.03 3.74 14.37
CA PRO A 24 -21.03 3.71 15.43
C PRO A 24 -20.00 2.59 15.17
N GLY A 25 -18.71 2.91 15.29
CA GLY A 25 -17.64 1.94 15.24
C GLY A 25 -17.07 1.65 13.85
N GLY A 26 -17.23 2.53 12.85
CA GLY A 26 -16.49 2.27 11.65
C GLY A 26 -16.91 2.94 10.35
N GLY A 27 -17.81 3.85 10.39
CA GLY A 27 -18.09 4.69 9.23
C GLY A 27 -18.64 4.00 7.98
N THR A 28 -19.05 2.74 8.07
CA THR A 28 -19.76 2.11 6.96
C THR A 28 -21.19 2.59 6.92
N VAL A 29 -21.54 3.29 5.87
CA VAL A 29 -22.94 3.64 5.59
C VAL A 29 -23.59 2.45 4.90
N PRO A 30 -24.53 1.73 5.54
CA PRO A 30 -25.23 0.66 4.85
C PRO A 30 -26.19 1.28 3.84
N PHE A 31 -25.72 1.44 2.60
CA PHE A 31 -26.61 1.73 1.50
C PHE A 31 -26.59 0.61 0.49
N ARG A 32 -27.66 0.44 -0.23
CA ARG A 32 -27.76 -0.47 -1.38
C ARG A 32 -27.36 0.26 -2.64
N LEU A 33 -26.53 -0.37 -3.40
CA LEU A 33 -26.47 -0.06 -4.81
C LEU A 33 -27.84 -0.30 -5.47
N PRO A 34 -28.17 0.41 -6.54
CA PRO A 34 -29.39 0.14 -7.30
C PRO A 34 -29.57 -1.34 -7.62
N ALA A 35 -30.80 -1.79 -7.65
CA ALA A 35 -31.11 -3.18 -7.99
C ALA A 35 -30.44 -3.57 -9.31
N GLY A 36 -29.69 -4.67 -9.31
CA GLY A 36 -28.89 -5.12 -10.45
C GLY A 36 -27.43 -4.67 -10.46
N ALA A 37 -27.06 -3.56 -9.80
CA ALA A 37 -25.65 -3.14 -9.74
C ALA A 37 -24.80 -4.15 -8.95
N LEU A 38 -25.33 -4.72 -7.89
CA LEU A 38 -24.68 -5.71 -7.05
C LEU A 38 -24.35 -7.04 -7.77
N ASN A 39 -25.09 -7.37 -8.82
CA ASN A 39 -24.92 -8.61 -9.58
C ASN A 39 -24.10 -8.39 -10.85
N TYR A 40 -23.63 -7.16 -11.08
CA TYR A 40 -22.92 -6.83 -12.29
C TYR A 40 -21.41 -6.98 -12.11
N LEU A 41 -20.82 -7.91 -12.84
CA LEU A 41 -19.38 -8.03 -13.04
C LEU A 41 -19.08 -7.73 -14.51
N ASP A 42 -18.31 -6.68 -14.74
CA ASP A 42 -17.91 -6.33 -16.09
C ASP A 42 -16.76 -7.22 -16.57
N ARG A 43 -17.03 -8.04 -17.57
CA ARG A 43 -16.05 -8.93 -18.19
C ARG A 43 -15.31 -8.29 -19.36
N ASN A 44 -15.61 -7.04 -19.65
CA ASN A 44 -14.91 -6.30 -20.69
C ASN A 44 -13.63 -5.68 -20.15
N GLN A 45 -12.66 -5.56 -21.03
CA GLN A 45 -11.43 -4.82 -20.82
C GLN A 45 -11.59 -3.42 -21.38
N TYR A 46 -11.15 -2.41 -20.65
CA TYR A 46 -11.09 -1.02 -21.11
C TYR A 46 -9.67 -0.49 -21.02
N ILE A 47 -9.25 0.21 -22.06
CA ILE A 47 -7.89 0.70 -22.19
C ILE A 47 -7.85 2.02 -22.96
N SER A 48 -7.02 2.94 -22.46
CA SER A 48 -6.75 4.22 -23.13
C SER A 48 -5.29 4.58 -22.99
N ASN A 49 -4.62 4.88 -24.11
CA ASN A 49 -3.21 5.25 -24.20
C ASN A 49 -2.24 4.21 -23.58
N MET A 50 -2.71 2.98 -23.45
CA MET A 50 -1.92 1.82 -23.02
C MET A 50 -2.11 0.65 -23.97
N GLU A 51 -1.23 -0.35 -23.87
CA GLU A 51 -1.33 -1.61 -24.60
C GLU A 51 -1.01 -2.77 -23.64
N VAL A 52 -1.76 -3.87 -23.76
CA VAL A 52 -1.45 -5.13 -23.07
C VAL A 52 -0.39 -5.86 -23.87
N ILE A 53 0.81 -5.95 -23.31
CA ILE A 53 1.93 -6.72 -23.89
C ILE A 53 1.76 -8.21 -23.60
N ALA A 54 1.36 -8.54 -22.36
CA ALA A 54 1.10 -9.92 -21.95
C ALA A 54 0.19 -9.98 -20.72
N HIS A 55 -0.50 -11.15 -20.58
CA HIS A 55 -1.30 -11.49 -19.41
C HIS A 55 -0.99 -12.93 -18.98
N PHE A 56 -0.76 -13.12 -17.70
CA PHE A 56 -0.38 -14.40 -17.08
C PHE A 56 -1.42 -14.80 -16.03
N PRO A 57 -2.54 -15.42 -16.42
CA PRO A 57 -3.67 -15.71 -15.53
C PRO A 57 -3.37 -16.80 -14.49
N ALA A 58 -2.41 -17.69 -14.79
CA ALA A 58 -2.03 -18.77 -13.86
C ALA A 58 -1.21 -18.27 -12.66
N VAL A 59 -0.82 -17.02 -12.67
CA VAL A 59 -0.07 -16.42 -11.59
C VAL A 59 -1.09 -15.85 -10.62
N ASP A 60 -1.58 -16.69 -9.69
CA ASP A 60 -2.40 -16.21 -8.56
C ASP A 60 -1.51 -15.37 -7.64
N ILE A 61 -1.34 -14.14 -8.04
CA ILE A 61 -0.54 -13.20 -7.32
C ILE A 61 -1.46 -12.38 -6.45
N ALA A 62 -1.72 -12.88 -5.30
CA ALA A 62 -2.03 -11.98 -4.22
C ALA A 62 -0.71 -11.22 -3.91
N ILE A 63 -0.46 -10.10 -4.65
CA ILE A 63 0.37 -9.04 -4.15
C ILE A 63 1.87 -9.19 -4.42
N PHE A 64 2.44 -8.37 -5.30
CA PHE A 64 3.75 -7.76 -5.05
C PHE A 64 3.71 -7.14 -3.65
N GLY A 65 4.79 -7.25 -2.89
CA GLY A 65 4.86 -6.58 -1.60
C GLY A 65 4.23 -5.19 -1.71
N ASP A 66 3.27 -4.93 -0.90
CA ASP A 66 2.23 -3.93 -1.11
C ASP A 66 2.73 -2.53 -1.41
N GLU A 67 3.96 -2.19 -1.10
CA GLU A 67 4.33 -0.79 -0.95
C GLU A 67 5.78 -0.46 -1.29
N HIS A 68 6.61 -1.43 -1.67
CA HIS A 68 8.02 -1.20 -1.99
C HIS A 68 8.47 -2.01 -3.20
N SER A 69 9.62 -1.65 -3.75
CA SER A 69 10.20 -2.43 -4.84
C SER A 69 10.50 -3.85 -4.37
N CYS A 70 9.88 -4.81 -5.02
CA CYS A 70 10.17 -6.22 -4.86
C CYS A 70 10.84 -6.80 -6.12
N LEU A 71 11.50 -5.96 -6.89
CA LEU A 71 12.24 -6.35 -8.06
C LEU A 71 13.68 -6.67 -7.68
N TRP A 72 14.13 -7.87 -8.02
CA TRP A 72 15.51 -8.26 -8.06
C TRP A 72 16.01 -8.25 -9.52
N ALA A 73 17.17 -7.65 -9.78
CA ALA A 73 17.72 -7.63 -11.12
C ALA A 73 19.26 -7.72 -11.11
N LYS A 74 19.81 -8.54 -12.00
CA LYS A 74 21.26 -8.65 -12.21
C LYS A 74 21.54 -9.10 -13.64
N GLY A 75 22.42 -8.39 -14.34
CA GLY A 75 22.64 -8.61 -15.75
C GLY A 75 21.32 -8.45 -16.52
N LYS A 76 20.94 -9.46 -17.31
CA LYS A 76 19.63 -9.47 -18.01
C LYS A 76 18.48 -10.04 -17.20
N ARG A 77 18.77 -10.81 -16.13
CA ARG A 77 17.76 -11.49 -15.33
C ARG A 77 17.00 -10.52 -14.44
N ARG A 78 15.69 -10.60 -14.44
CA ARG A 78 14.77 -9.75 -13.66
C ARG A 78 13.69 -10.60 -13.05
N LEU A 79 13.53 -10.49 -11.76
CA LEU A 79 12.59 -11.28 -10.97
C LEU A 79 11.71 -10.36 -10.12
N ILE A 80 10.43 -10.64 -10.10
CA ILE A 80 9.52 -10.02 -9.13
C ILE A 80 9.28 -11.01 -8.00
N ALA A 81 9.43 -10.56 -6.76
CA ALA A 81 9.08 -11.36 -5.60
C ALA A 81 7.55 -11.42 -5.43
N PHE A 82 7.03 -12.60 -5.14
CA PHE A 82 5.62 -12.81 -4.80
C PHE A 82 5.49 -13.85 -3.68
N LYS A 83 4.26 -14.05 -3.20
CA LYS A 83 3.99 -15.05 -2.18
C LYS A 83 4.39 -16.46 -2.68
N GLY A 84 5.45 -16.99 -2.10
CA GLY A 84 5.94 -18.36 -2.38
C GLY A 84 7.05 -18.46 -3.42
N GLY A 85 7.65 -17.35 -3.89
CA GLY A 85 8.78 -17.46 -4.81
C GLY A 85 9.05 -16.20 -5.65
N TRP A 86 9.51 -16.44 -6.85
CA TRP A 86 9.83 -15.44 -7.83
C TRP A 86 9.03 -15.61 -9.11
N ILE A 87 8.78 -14.51 -9.78
CA ILE A 87 8.32 -14.49 -11.17
C ILE A 87 9.46 -13.97 -12.02
N ASP A 88 9.94 -14.77 -12.95
CA ASP A 88 10.92 -14.33 -13.94
C ASP A 88 10.22 -13.51 -15.01
N ILE A 89 10.58 -12.23 -15.10
CA ILE A 89 10.06 -11.25 -16.06
C ILE A 89 11.12 -10.81 -17.07
N THR A 90 12.20 -11.56 -17.16
CA THR A 90 13.32 -11.25 -18.08
C THR A 90 12.83 -11.10 -19.52
N GLU A 91 11.95 -11.99 -19.96
CA GLU A 91 11.20 -11.88 -21.21
C GLU A 91 9.76 -11.44 -20.92
N PRO A 92 9.37 -10.18 -21.20
CA PRO A 92 8.07 -9.65 -20.80
C PRO A 92 6.87 -10.43 -21.33
N ARG A 93 7.02 -11.14 -22.45
CA ARG A 93 5.97 -11.97 -23.05
C ARG A 93 5.94 -13.42 -22.55
N LYS A 94 6.87 -13.79 -21.70
CA LYS A 94 7.04 -15.18 -21.24
C LYS A 94 7.34 -15.24 -19.74
N ALA A 95 6.68 -14.42 -18.95
CA ALA A 95 6.87 -14.48 -17.50
C ALA A 95 6.54 -15.87 -16.96
N THR A 96 7.44 -16.37 -16.12
CA THR A 96 7.32 -17.71 -15.55
C THR A 96 7.45 -17.68 -14.03
N VAL A 97 6.62 -18.49 -13.36
CA VAL A 97 6.72 -18.66 -11.92
C VAL A 97 7.85 -19.61 -11.60
N ILE A 98 8.79 -19.15 -10.79
CA ILE A 98 9.82 -19.98 -10.18
C ILE A 98 9.33 -20.31 -8.76
N ALA A 99 8.53 -21.38 -8.67
CA ALA A 99 8.07 -21.86 -7.38
C ALA A 99 9.23 -22.45 -6.62
N ASN A 100 9.42 -22.04 -5.35
CA ASN A 100 10.18 -22.92 -4.50
C ASN A 100 10.45 -22.48 -3.07
N ASN A 101 10.02 -21.39 -2.57
CA ASN A 101 10.36 -21.10 -1.18
C ASN A 101 9.20 -20.46 -0.45
N SER A 102 8.76 -21.12 0.59
CA SER A 102 7.75 -20.61 1.53
C SER A 102 8.33 -19.56 2.47
N PHE A 103 9.01 -18.55 1.95
CA PHE A 103 9.55 -17.47 2.79
C PHE A 103 8.57 -16.33 3.06
N GLY A 104 7.34 -16.45 2.58
CA GLY A 104 6.32 -15.42 2.77
C GLY A 104 6.28 -14.41 1.64
N VAL A 105 5.61 -13.30 1.87
CA VAL A 105 5.58 -12.16 0.94
C VAL A 105 6.70 -11.21 1.30
N PHE A 106 7.61 -10.92 0.37
CA PHE A 106 8.59 -9.87 0.59
C PHE A 106 7.88 -8.52 0.65
N SER A 107 8.15 -7.80 1.70
CA SER A 107 7.70 -6.41 1.81
C SER A 107 8.74 -5.44 1.25
N SER A 108 9.98 -5.89 1.11
CA SER A 108 11.07 -5.14 0.50
C SER A 108 12.11 -6.11 -0.04
N CYS A 109 12.66 -5.81 -1.21
CA CYS A 109 13.81 -6.51 -1.79
C CYS A 109 14.69 -5.46 -2.46
N ILE A 110 15.89 -5.22 -1.93
CA ILE A 110 16.74 -4.12 -2.35
C ILE A 110 18.22 -4.52 -2.33
N TYR A 111 19.00 -3.94 -3.24
CA TYR A 111 20.45 -4.07 -3.22
C TYR A 111 21.06 -3.16 -2.17
N ASN A 112 21.75 -3.75 -1.21
CA ASN A 112 22.54 -3.02 -0.22
C ASN A 112 23.95 -2.85 -0.74
N SER A 113 24.29 -1.64 -1.21
CA SER A 113 25.59 -1.33 -1.83
C SER A 113 26.76 -1.49 -0.85
N ARG A 114 26.55 -1.20 0.43
CA ARG A 114 27.59 -1.35 1.48
C ARG A 114 27.97 -2.81 1.70
N LEU A 115 26.98 -3.70 1.72
CA LEU A 115 27.20 -5.14 1.90
C LEU A 115 27.46 -5.87 0.58
N LYS A 116 27.21 -5.22 -0.56
CA LYS A 116 27.21 -5.82 -1.91
C LYS A 116 26.29 -7.05 -2.01
N LYS A 117 25.11 -6.94 -1.38
CA LYS A 117 24.13 -8.02 -1.26
C LYS A 117 22.72 -7.52 -1.58
N TRP A 118 21.93 -8.39 -2.16
CA TRP A 118 20.49 -8.22 -2.20
C TRP A 118 19.89 -8.71 -0.89
N ILE A 119 19.17 -7.82 -0.22
CA ILE A 119 18.51 -8.11 1.07
C ILE A 119 17.00 -8.03 0.85
N ALA A 120 16.30 -9.07 1.30
CA ALA A 120 14.85 -9.06 1.38
C ALA A 120 14.42 -8.98 2.86
N VAL A 121 13.35 -8.24 3.09
CA VAL A 121 12.69 -8.11 4.38
C VAL A 121 11.26 -8.61 4.24
N VAL A 122 10.87 -9.51 5.13
CA VAL A 122 9.55 -10.13 5.16
C VAL A 122 8.87 -9.78 6.48
N ALA A 123 7.72 -9.12 6.38
CA ALA A 123 6.90 -8.80 7.54
C ALA A 123 6.09 -10.00 8.01
N HIS A 124 5.99 -10.15 9.30
CA HIS A 124 5.15 -11.15 9.96
C HIS A 124 4.27 -10.47 10.99
N GLN A 125 2.99 -10.57 10.76
CA GLN A 125 1.97 -10.10 11.68
C GLN A 125 1.08 -11.27 12.11
N MET A 126 0.39 -11.07 13.21
CA MET A 126 -0.65 -11.93 13.69
C MET A 126 -1.70 -12.15 12.58
N PRO A 127 -2.20 -13.37 12.38
CA PRO A 127 -3.23 -13.62 11.39
C PRO A 127 -4.49 -12.79 11.68
N LEU A 128 -4.82 -11.92 10.76
CA LEU A 128 -6.00 -11.09 10.83
C LEU A 128 -7.08 -11.72 9.96
N THR A 129 -7.75 -12.69 10.46
CA THR A 129 -8.91 -13.23 9.78
C THR A 129 -10.13 -13.21 10.68
N PRO A 130 -10.78 -12.05 10.83
CA PRO A 130 -12.19 -12.09 11.16
C PRO A 130 -12.92 -12.79 10.01
N GLY A 131 -13.86 -13.65 10.32
CA GLY A 131 -14.61 -14.41 9.31
C GLY A 131 -14.47 -15.91 9.47
N THR A 132 -13.80 -16.38 10.52
CA THR A 132 -13.91 -17.77 10.95
C THR A 132 -15.24 -17.96 11.71
N PRO A 133 -15.81 -19.19 11.79
CA PRO A 133 -16.98 -19.45 12.60
C PRO A 133 -16.86 -19.01 14.06
N GLN A 134 -15.63 -18.95 14.57
CA GLN A 134 -15.32 -18.50 15.94
C GLN A 134 -15.29 -16.98 16.06
N TYR A 135 -14.94 -16.27 14.98
CA TYR A 135 -14.82 -14.81 14.94
C TYR A 135 -15.54 -14.27 13.71
N PRO A 136 -16.89 -14.25 13.72
CA PRO A 136 -17.65 -13.76 12.57
C PRO A 136 -17.34 -12.29 12.32
N ARG A 137 -17.26 -11.93 11.04
CA ARG A 137 -17.05 -10.55 10.60
C ARG A 137 -18.12 -9.62 11.15
N GLY A 138 -17.73 -8.39 11.44
CA GLY A 138 -18.63 -7.38 11.97
C GLY A 138 -19.04 -7.60 13.44
N LYS A 139 -18.40 -8.54 14.13
CA LYS A 139 -18.63 -8.77 15.56
C LYS A 139 -17.31 -8.76 16.30
N TYR A 140 -17.11 -7.73 17.09
CA TYR A 140 -15.99 -7.69 18.03
C TYR A 140 -16.11 -8.87 19.01
N HIS A 141 -15.02 -9.63 19.11
CA HIS A 141 -14.91 -10.67 20.11
C HIS A 141 -13.78 -10.31 21.08
N PRO A 142 -14.07 -10.09 22.37
CA PRO A 142 -13.05 -9.69 23.34
C PRO A 142 -11.88 -10.67 23.42
N ASP A 143 -12.13 -11.94 23.14
CA ASP A 143 -11.12 -12.99 23.18
C ASP A 143 -10.31 -13.08 21.88
N TYR A 144 -10.67 -12.36 20.82
CA TYR A 144 -9.97 -12.48 19.53
C TYR A 144 -8.51 -12.08 19.65
N ALA A 145 -8.25 -10.92 20.23
CA ALA A 145 -6.90 -10.44 20.47
C ALA A 145 -6.11 -11.41 21.34
N ARG A 146 -6.70 -11.84 22.46
CA ARG A 146 -6.08 -12.81 23.37
C ARG A 146 -5.75 -14.12 22.66
N LYS A 147 -6.70 -14.68 21.94
CA LYS A 147 -6.52 -15.95 21.25
C LYS A 147 -5.56 -15.87 20.06
N SER A 148 -5.55 -14.74 19.35
CA SER A 148 -4.56 -14.48 18.33
C SER A 148 -3.15 -14.34 18.92
N ILE A 149 -3.04 -13.83 20.14
CA ILE A 149 -1.78 -13.78 20.89
C ILE A 149 -1.33 -15.20 21.29
N GLU A 150 -2.26 -16.02 21.75
CA GLU A 150 -1.98 -17.40 22.16
C GLU A 150 -1.62 -18.32 20.97
N ASP A 151 -2.33 -18.17 19.86
CA ASP A 151 -2.23 -19.00 18.66
C ASP A 151 -1.18 -18.54 17.66
N ALA A 152 -0.64 -17.34 17.83
CA ALA A 152 0.26 -16.78 16.84
C ALA A 152 1.67 -17.33 16.94
N GLY A 153 2.21 -17.64 15.79
CA GLY A 153 3.61 -17.92 15.60
C GLY A 153 4.50 -16.68 15.72
N PHE A 154 5.56 -16.66 14.95
CA PHE A 154 6.51 -15.57 14.90
C PHE A 154 5.85 -14.23 14.48
N ARG A 155 6.23 -13.14 15.14
CA ARG A 155 5.81 -11.75 14.90
C ARG A 155 7.02 -10.83 14.83
N GLY A 156 7.16 -10.13 13.73
CA GLY A 156 8.31 -9.29 13.53
C GLY A 156 8.72 -9.21 12.07
N ILE A 157 10.01 -9.20 11.83
CA ILE A 157 10.58 -9.28 10.49
C ILE A 157 11.57 -10.42 10.37
N LYS A 158 11.60 -11.04 9.19
CA LYS A 158 12.68 -11.94 8.79
C LYS A 158 13.48 -11.28 7.68
N THR A 159 14.79 -11.39 7.75
CA THR A 159 15.70 -10.90 6.72
C THR A 159 16.37 -12.06 6.00
N TYR A 160 16.54 -11.89 4.70
CA TYR A 160 17.14 -12.90 3.84
C TYR A 160 18.22 -12.30 2.95
N ASP A 161 19.30 -13.03 2.74
CA ASP A 161 20.22 -12.82 1.63
C ASP A 161 19.62 -13.45 0.38
N VAL A 162 19.29 -12.63 -0.60
CA VAL A 162 18.74 -13.04 -1.88
C VAL A 162 19.67 -12.69 -3.05
N THR A 163 20.95 -12.46 -2.76
CA THR A 163 21.98 -12.20 -3.79
C THR A 163 22.04 -13.30 -4.83
N ASN A 164 21.80 -14.53 -4.41
CA ASN A 164 21.46 -15.65 -5.29
C ASN A 164 19.98 -15.99 -5.10
N PRO A 165 19.09 -15.54 -6.00
CA PRO A 165 17.65 -15.77 -5.85
C PRO A 165 17.23 -17.25 -5.95
N ASP A 166 18.09 -18.10 -6.52
CA ASP A 166 17.87 -19.55 -6.58
C ASP A 166 18.26 -20.27 -5.27
N LYS A 167 18.93 -19.54 -4.35
CA LYS A 167 19.33 -20.03 -3.03
C LYS A 167 19.15 -18.93 -1.99
N VAL A 168 17.93 -18.73 -1.55
CA VAL A 168 17.58 -17.75 -0.52
C VAL A 168 18.07 -18.23 0.85
N GLU A 169 18.80 -17.38 1.57
CA GLU A 169 19.37 -17.69 2.87
C GLU A 169 18.76 -16.80 3.96
N LEU A 170 18.15 -17.41 4.98
CA LEU A 170 17.66 -16.69 6.16
C LEU A 170 18.86 -16.12 6.94
N LEU A 171 18.85 -14.82 7.19
CA LEU A 171 19.87 -14.13 7.96
C LEU A 171 19.47 -13.94 9.42
N ASN A 172 18.22 -13.51 9.67
CA ASN A 172 17.72 -13.22 11.00
C ASN A 172 16.21 -13.34 11.11
N GLU A 173 15.76 -13.63 12.31
CA GLU A 173 14.39 -13.51 12.76
C GLU A 173 14.38 -12.50 13.93
N PHE A 174 13.86 -11.31 13.67
CA PHE A 174 13.75 -10.26 14.68
C PHE A 174 12.30 -10.21 15.18
N GLU A 175 12.08 -10.66 16.42
CA GLU A 175 10.76 -10.65 17.07
C GLU A 175 10.51 -9.27 17.69
N THR A 176 9.39 -8.62 17.31
CA THR A 176 9.06 -7.28 17.78
C THR A 176 8.32 -7.27 19.12
N GLY A 177 7.79 -8.39 19.55
CA GLY A 177 7.11 -8.56 20.84
C GLY A 177 6.09 -9.69 20.79
N ARG A 178 5.82 -10.29 21.95
CA ARG A 178 4.95 -11.48 22.05
C ARG A 178 3.48 -11.16 22.20
N THR A 179 3.14 -10.00 22.72
CA THR A 179 1.74 -9.59 22.99
C THR A 179 1.20 -8.62 21.97
N GLY A 180 2.05 -8.15 21.06
CA GLY A 180 1.68 -7.22 20.01
C GLY A 180 1.19 -7.91 18.75
N HIS A 181 0.82 -7.08 17.80
CA HIS A 181 0.29 -7.47 16.52
C HIS A 181 1.37 -7.96 15.53
N GLY A 182 2.64 -7.56 15.75
CA GLY A 182 3.75 -7.81 14.84
C GLY A 182 3.92 -6.70 13.81
N VAL A 183 4.63 -6.98 12.74
CA VAL A 183 4.91 -6.01 11.69
C VAL A 183 3.94 -6.16 10.54
N HIS A 184 3.22 -5.06 10.27
CA HIS A 184 2.32 -5.00 9.13
C HIS A 184 3.11 -4.67 7.85
N LEU A 185 3.95 -3.63 7.90
CA LEU A 185 4.72 -3.18 6.77
C LEU A 185 6.08 -2.62 7.22
N PRO A 186 7.20 -3.08 6.65
CA PRO A 186 8.50 -2.47 6.79
C PRO A 186 8.83 -1.56 5.60
N PHE A 187 9.52 -0.48 5.82
CA PHE A 187 10.27 0.24 4.80
C PHE A 187 11.77 0.01 5.03
N TYR A 188 12.45 -0.55 4.03
CA TYR A 188 13.90 -0.72 4.01
C TYR A 188 14.43 -0.39 2.62
N ASP A 189 15.34 0.56 2.56
CA ASP A 189 15.90 1.10 1.32
C ASP A 189 17.34 0.66 1.03
N GLY A 190 17.83 -0.34 1.80
CA GLY A 190 19.20 -0.82 1.71
C GLY A 190 20.20 -0.03 2.57
N GLY A 191 19.73 0.92 3.37
CA GLY A 191 20.54 1.73 4.28
C GLY A 191 20.83 1.07 5.63
N GLN A 192 21.14 1.92 6.63
CA GLN A 192 21.42 1.47 7.98
C GLN A 192 20.13 1.14 8.75
N TYR A 193 19.02 1.81 8.48
CA TYR A 193 17.80 1.67 9.26
C TYR A 193 16.67 1.07 8.45
N ALA A 194 15.79 0.33 9.14
CA ALA A 194 14.47 0.00 8.64
C ALA A 194 13.40 0.59 9.55
N TYR A 195 12.28 0.97 8.95
CA TYR A 195 11.14 1.61 9.60
C TYR A 195 9.95 0.65 9.51
N LEU A 196 9.35 0.32 10.65
CA LEU A 196 8.35 -0.72 10.75
C LEU A 196 7.01 -0.15 11.22
N ALA A 197 5.95 -0.34 10.45
CA ALA A 197 4.59 -0.21 10.96
C ALA A 197 4.31 -1.44 11.83
N CYS A 198 4.36 -1.27 13.15
CA CYS A 198 4.50 -2.38 14.09
C CYS A 198 3.64 -2.22 15.34
N GLY A 199 2.94 -3.29 15.71
CA GLY A 199 2.35 -3.47 17.04
C GLY A 199 3.26 -4.35 17.89
N TRP A 200 4.00 -3.74 18.83
CA TRP A 200 5.00 -4.44 19.64
C TRP A 200 4.46 -4.99 20.97
N ASP A 201 3.33 -4.49 21.44
CA ASP A 201 2.67 -4.95 22.65
C ASP A 201 1.13 -4.82 22.57
N ASP A 202 0.43 -5.31 23.57
CA ASP A 202 -1.03 -5.25 23.70
C ASP A 202 -1.54 -3.90 24.25
N GLN A 203 -0.67 -2.94 24.50
CA GLN A 203 -1.02 -1.60 24.98
C GLN A 203 -1.31 -0.64 23.84
N LEU A 204 -0.93 -0.96 22.60
CA LEU A 204 -1.37 -0.20 21.46
C LEU A 204 -2.87 -0.45 21.22
N ARG A 205 -3.65 0.62 21.13
CA ARG A 205 -5.11 0.57 20.99
C ARG A 205 -5.51 -0.18 19.73
N MET A 206 -6.44 -1.09 19.89
CA MET A 206 -7.09 -1.81 18.79
C MET A 206 -8.39 -1.10 18.43
N GLU A 207 -8.60 -0.75 17.19
CA GLU A 207 -9.42 0.38 16.83
C GLU A 207 -10.74 0.08 16.18
N SER A 208 -11.07 -1.13 15.89
CA SER A 208 -12.41 -1.43 15.42
C SER A 208 -12.83 -2.84 15.76
N THR A 209 -14.12 -3.01 15.81
CA THR A 209 -14.77 -4.30 15.98
C THR A 209 -14.46 -5.30 14.84
N GLU A 210 -13.93 -4.81 13.73
CA GLU A 210 -13.65 -5.62 12.54
C GLU A 210 -12.17 -5.77 12.25
N ARG A 211 -11.31 -4.92 12.84
CA ARG A 211 -9.89 -4.85 12.47
C ARG A 211 -9.02 -4.65 13.68
N VAL A 212 -8.07 -5.54 13.82
CA VAL A 212 -7.14 -5.61 14.94
C VAL A 212 -5.80 -5.03 14.51
N TYR A 213 -5.78 -3.78 14.00
CA TYR A 213 -4.55 -3.13 13.60
C TYR A 213 -4.29 -1.92 14.48
N SER A 214 -3.30 -2.05 15.33
CA SER A 214 -2.76 -0.89 16.01
C SER A 214 -1.25 -0.93 15.88
N ASN A 215 -0.74 -0.15 14.93
CA ASN A 215 0.68 -0.07 14.65
C ASN A 215 1.19 1.30 15.05
N GLY A 216 2.25 1.32 15.85
CA GLY A 216 3.15 2.44 15.98
C GLY A 216 4.27 2.35 14.95
N LEU A 217 5.23 3.25 15.05
CA LEU A 217 6.49 3.24 14.32
C LEU A 217 7.57 2.62 15.19
N MET A 218 8.22 1.57 14.73
CA MET A 218 9.46 1.03 15.31
C MET A 218 10.59 1.24 14.31
N ILE A 219 11.72 1.76 14.77
CA ILE A 219 12.94 1.91 13.98
C ILE A 219 13.94 0.87 14.44
N VAL A 220 14.55 0.18 13.50
CA VAL A 220 15.55 -0.86 13.77
C VAL A 220 16.84 -0.61 13.01
N ASP A 221 17.96 -0.98 13.61
CA ASP A 221 19.29 -0.94 13.00
C ASP A 221 19.50 -2.20 12.14
N MET A 222 19.71 -1.98 10.86
CA MET A 222 19.98 -2.97 9.82
C MET A 222 21.43 -2.91 9.32
N THR A 223 22.33 -2.29 10.07
CA THR A 223 23.77 -2.25 9.73
C THR A 223 24.32 -3.66 9.48
N ASP A 224 23.90 -4.62 10.28
CA ASP A 224 24.08 -6.05 10.02
C ASP A 224 22.70 -6.73 9.99
N PRO A 225 22.16 -7.04 8.80
CA PRO A 225 20.85 -7.68 8.69
C PRO A 225 20.75 -9.05 9.39
N ALA A 226 21.88 -9.63 9.80
CA ALA A 226 21.91 -10.85 10.60
C ALA A 226 21.86 -10.56 12.13
N LYS A 227 21.88 -9.28 12.56
CA LYS A 227 21.91 -8.88 13.96
C LYS A 227 21.09 -7.62 14.21
N ILE A 228 19.85 -7.64 13.80
CA ILE A 228 18.92 -6.51 13.91
C ILE A 228 18.73 -6.10 15.37
N LYS A 229 18.66 -4.78 15.61
CA LYS A 229 18.44 -4.21 16.94
C LYS A 229 17.37 -3.13 16.89
N GLU A 230 16.52 -3.09 17.90
CA GLU A 230 15.62 -1.97 18.11
C GLU A 230 16.42 -0.69 18.39
N VAL A 231 16.03 0.42 17.77
CA VAL A 231 16.62 1.76 17.96
C VAL A 231 15.64 2.63 18.74
N SER A 232 14.40 2.75 18.26
CA SER A 232 13.40 3.61 18.87
C SER A 232 11.97 3.23 18.46
N LYS A 233 11.02 3.82 19.16
CA LYS A 233 9.58 3.69 18.90
C LYS A 233 8.91 5.05 18.96
N TRP A 234 7.86 5.20 18.16
CA TRP A 234 6.99 6.36 18.22
C TRP A 234 5.53 5.95 17.94
N TRP A 235 4.58 6.62 18.55
CA TRP A 235 3.14 6.42 18.35
C TRP A 235 2.40 7.75 18.46
N VAL A 236 1.21 7.81 17.90
CA VAL A 236 0.34 8.98 18.04
C VAL A 236 -0.09 9.12 19.51
N PRO A 237 0.07 10.28 20.15
CA PRO A 237 -0.45 10.50 21.51
C PRO A 237 -1.92 10.11 21.63
N GLY A 238 -2.24 9.30 22.62
CA GLY A 238 -3.56 8.68 22.83
C GLY A 238 -3.69 7.29 22.16
N GLN A 239 -2.73 6.83 21.40
CA GLN A 239 -2.77 5.51 20.76
C GLN A 239 -2.59 4.35 21.75
N ARG A 240 -2.05 4.60 22.93
CA ARG A 240 -1.86 3.58 23.96
C ARG A 240 -3.05 3.54 24.93
N LEU A 241 -3.31 2.38 25.49
CA LEU A 241 -4.41 2.19 26.46
C LEU A 241 -4.18 2.97 27.76
N ASP A 242 -2.94 3.18 28.16
CA ASP A 242 -2.59 4.01 29.32
C ASP A 242 -2.73 5.53 29.05
N GLU A 243 -3.01 5.94 27.81
CA GLU A 243 -3.31 7.31 27.39
C GLU A 243 -4.82 7.54 27.13
N GLU A 244 -5.69 6.74 27.68
CA GLU A 244 -7.13 6.73 27.41
C GLU A 244 -7.81 8.08 27.62
N GLU A 245 -7.46 8.81 28.67
CA GLU A 245 -8.03 10.13 28.97
C GLU A 245 -7.65 11.14 27.88
N PHE A 246 -6.38 11.12 27.44
CA PHE A 246 -5.92 11.96 26.34
C PHE A 246 -6.66 11.62 25.04
N TYR A 247 -6.83 10.33 24.73
CA TYR A 247 -7.53 9.88 23.53
C TYR A 247 -8.96 10.41 23.50
N ARG A 248 -9.74 10.17 24.56
CA ARG A 248 -11.16 10.59 24.63
C ARG A 248 -11.36 12.09 24.61
N THR A 249 -10.44 12.85 25.20
CA THR A 249 -10.54 14.31 25.22
C THR A 249 -10.08 14.96 23.93
N THR A 250 -9.09 14.37 23.27
CA THR A 250 -8.50 14.92 22.03
C THR A 250 -9.26 14.47 20.78
N TYR A 251 -9.76 13.23 20.78
CA TYR A 251 -10.43 12.60 19.65
C TYR A 251 -11.83 12.08 20.02
N PRO A 252 -12.76 12.94 20.44
CA PRO A 252 -14.06 12.51 20.98
C PRO A 252 -14.94 11.78 19.98
N LEU A 253 -14.69 11.96 18.66
CA LEU A 253 -15.44 11.31 17.59
C LEU A 253 -14.69 10.10 16.98
N ALA A 254 -13.50 9.77 17.49
CA ALA A 254 -12.68 8.76 16.84
C ALA A 254 -13.31 7.36 16.86
N ASP A 255 -13.92 6.97 18.00
CA ASP A 255 -14.57 5.67 18.13
C ASP A 255 -15.78 5.50 17.19
N ASP A 256 -16.45 6.60 16.87
CA ASP A 256 -17.63 6.60 15.99
C ASP A 256 -17.29 6.83 14.51
N GLN A 257 -16.18 7.49 14.24
CA GLN A 257 -15.86 8.02 12.92
C GLN A 257 -14.63 7.35 12.29
N CYS A 258 -13.71 6.79 13.07
CA CYS A 258 -12.46 6.25 12.61
C CYS A 258 -12.47 4.74 12.53
N SER A 259 -12.08 4.19 11.38
CA SER A 259 -11.87 2.76 11.21
C SER A 259 -10.39 2.34 11.28
N TRP A 260 -9.48 3.31 11.36
CA TRP A 260 -8.05 3.03 11.39
C TRP A 260 -7.24 4.19 11.96
N THR A 261 -6.63 4.00 13.10
CA THR A 261 -5.83 5.01 13.79
C THR A 261 -4.32 4.72 13.80
N GLY A 262 -3.92 3.50 13.44
CA GLY A 262 -2.53 3.08 13.47
C GLY A 262 -1.70 3.44 12.26
N ASN A 263 -0.39 3.26 12.38
CA ASN A 263 0.55 3.43 11.30
C ASN A 263 0.29 2.37 10.21
N ARG A 264 0.03 2.82 9.00
CA ARG A 264 -0.17 1.95 7.83
C ARG A 264 1.04 1.97 6.92
N THR A 265 1.49 3.15 6.51
CA THR A 265 2.77 3.32 5.85
C THR A 265 3.81 3.68 6.89
N PRO A 266 4.89 2.89 7.04
CA PRO A 266 5.98 3.24 7.92
C PRO A 266 6.64 4.54 7.45
N CYS A 267 7.48 5.10 8.28
CA CYS A 267 8.17 6.35 7.97
C CYS A 267 9.08 6.18 6.74
N ILE A 268 8.69 6.77 5.60
CA ILE A 268 9.50 6.79 4.38
C ILE A 268 10.42 8.00 4.41
N VAL A 269 11.71 7.76 4.26
CA VAL A 269 12.75 8.79 4.32
C VAL A 269 13.26 9.11 2.91
N PRO A 270 13.14 10.36 2.41
CA PRO A 270 13.69 10.74 1.10
C PRO A 270 15.20 10.69 1.04
N VAL A 271 15.86 10.97 2.16
CA VAL A 271 17.31 10.89 2.33
C VAL A 271 17.58 10.08 3.57
N ARG A 272 18.46 9.09 3.46
CA ARG A 272 18.84 8.24 4.61
C ARG A 272 19.37 9.07 5.76
N VAL A 273 19.05 8.66 6.99
CA VAL A 273 19.55 9.35 8.19
C VAL A 273 21.06 9.30 8.26
N GLU A 274 21.69 8.18 7.92
CA GLU A 274 23.14 8.05 7.84
C GLU A 274 23.80 8.93 6.78
N ASP A 275 23.04 9.36 5.76
CA ASP A 275 23.47 10.28 4.72
C ASP A 275 23.09 11.75 5.03
N GLY A 276 22.63 12.03 6.25
CA GLY A 276 22.27 13.37 6.73
C GLY A 276 20.80 13.73 6.60
N GLY A 277 19.92 12.79 6.23
CA GLY A 277 18.47 13.00 6.24
C GLY A 277 17.93 13.17 7.65
N THR A 278 16.97 14.07 7.81
CA THR A 278 16.34 14.38 9.11
C THR A 278 14.82 14.33 9.06
N VAL A 279 14.25 13.98 7.92
CA VAL A 279 12.80 14.01 7.71
C VAL A 279 12.31 12.68 7.17
N GLY A 280 11.18 12.24 7.73
CA GLY A 280 10.45 11.08 7.21
C GLY A 280 8.94 11.30 7.21
N TYR A 281 8.23 10.57 6.38
CA TYR A 281 6.78 10.71 6.19
C TYR A 281 6.09 9.40 6.50
N GLY A 282 5.10 9.42 7.41
CA GLY A 282 4.33 8.26 7.82
C GLY A 282 2.83 8.46 7.61
N GLY A 283 2.15 7.44 7.10
CA GLY A 283 0.69 7.41 6.97
C GLY A 283 0.03 6.75 8.18
N TRP A 284 -0.87 7.48 8.84
CA TRP A 284 -1.52 7.07 10.10
C TRP A 284 -3.04 7.02 9.95
N GLY A 285 -3.49 6.51 8.83
CA GLY A 285 -4.91 6.32 8.56
C GLY A 285 -5.72 7.60 8.71
N HIS A 286 -6.69 7.60 9.59
CA HIS A 286 -7.54 8.75 9.86
C HIS A 286 -6.83 9.90 10.57
N PHE A 287 -5.74 9.64 11.29
CA PHE A 287 -5.00 10.67 11.99
C PHE A 287 -4.08 11.49 11.09
N GLY A 288 -3.96 11.10 9.83
CA GLY A 288 -3.28 11.90 8.81
C GLY A 288 -1.92 11.39 8.39
N MET A 289 -1.23 12.20 7.59
CA MET A 289 0.19 12.06 7.31
C MET A 289 0.98 12.84 8.35
N TYR A 290 1.93 12.18 9.00
CA TYR A 290 2.86 12.80 9.93
C TYR A 290 4.21 13.05 9.27
N VAL A 291 4.77 14.24 9.54
CA VAL A 291 6.13 14.61 9.15
C VAL A 291 7.02 14.41 10.37
N HIS A 292 7.83 13.35 10.33
CA HIS A 292 8.71 12.99 11.44
C HIS A 292 10.02 13.77 11.38
N ASP A 293 10.47 14.23 12.55
CA ASP A 293 11.81 14.73 12.81
C ASP A 293 12.69 13.56 13.27
N LEU A 294 13.64 13.20 12.44
CA LEU A 294 14.58 12.10 12.64
C LEU A 294 16.01 12.61 12.93
N SER A 295 16.17 13.89 13.29
CA SER A 295 17.46 14.47 13.64
C SER A 295 18.12 13.75 14.82
N ASP A 296 17.31 13.19 15.73
CA ASP A 296 17.71 12.19 16.70
C ASP A 296 16.92 10.90 16.46
N ILE A 297 17.54 9.95 15.77
CA ILE A 297 16.91 8.67 15.42
C ILE A 297 16.52 7.83 16.65
N HIS A 298 17.15 8.08 17.80
CA HIS A 298 16.83 7.42 19.07
C HIS A 298 15.62 8.02 19.78
N ASN A 299 15.20 9.24 19.37
CA ASN A 299 14.07 9.94 19.96
C ASN A 299 13.30 10.71 18.86
N PRO A 300 12.67 9.99 17.91
CA PRO A 300 11.96 10.61 16.81
C PRO A 300 10.83 11.50 17.33
N LYS A 301 10.68 12.66 16.71
CA LYS A 301 9.64 13.65 17.01
C LYS A 301 8.77 13.89 15.78
N VAL A 302 7.87 14.85 15.87
CA VAL A 302 7.01 15.28 14.77
C VAL A 302 7.18 16.77 14.56
N TYR A 303 7.42 17.18 13.33
CA TYR A 303 7.35 18.59 12.92
C TYR A 303 5.90 19.05 12.79
N GLY A 304 5.08 18.28 12.08
CA GLY A 304 3.70 18.60 11.81
C GLY A 304 2.93 17.44 11.19
N LYS A 305 1.67 17.70 10.90
CA LYS A 305 0.80 16.75 10.20
C LYS A 305 -0.20 17.42 9.29
N VAL A 306 -0.71 16.69 8.32
CA VAL A 306 -1.92 17.03 7.57
C VAL A 306 -2.94 15.91 7.72
N ALA A 307 -4.18 16.26 7.99
CA ALA A 307 -5.29 15.33 8.15
C ALA A 307 -6.59 15.92 7.64
N HIS A 308 -7.55 15.07 7.31
CA HIS A 308 -8.93 15.50 7.12
C HIS A 308 -9.64 15.68 8.46
N PRO A 309 -10.70 16.48 8.52
CA PRO A 309 -11.60 16.47 9.68
C PRO A 309 -12.15 15.07 9.93
N LEU A 310 -12.26 14.66 11.19
CA LEU A 310 -12.76 13.31 11.54
C LEU A 310 -14.19 13.06 11.02
N GLU A 311 -14.99 14.12 10.89
CA GLU A 311 -16.36 14.04 10.34
C GLU A 311 -16.41 13.69 8.85
N ALA A 312 -15.31 13.85 8.14
CA ALA A 312 -15.20 13.51 6.72
C ALA A 312 -14.68 12.09 6.48
N MET A 313 -14.80 11.23 7.49
CA MET A 313 -14.14 9.94 7.52
C MET A 313 -14.90 8.83 6.79
N GLY A 314 -14.16 7.88 6.38
CA GLY A 314 -14.43 6.63 5.72
C GLY A 314 -13.16 6.13 5.08
N ALA A 315 -13.03 4.86 4.83
CA ALA A 315 -11.80 4.27 4.29
C ALA A 315 -10.56 4.50 5.19
N ILE A 316 -9.39 4.46 4.61
CA ILE A 316 -8.12 4.86 5.23
C ILE A 316 -7.58 6.07 4.44
N PRO A 317 -7.84 7.32 4.83
CA PRO A 317 -7.47 8.50 4.04
C PRO A 317 -5.97 8.63 3.76
N TYR A 318 -5.13 8.22 4.70
CA TYR A 318 -3.66 8.21 4.55
C TYR A 318 -3.11 6.80 4.72
N HIS A 319 -3.53 5.93 3.79
CA HIS A 319 -3.05 4.56 3.71
C HIS A 319 -1.59 4.52 3.26
N HIS A 320 -1.25 5.25 2.19
CA HIS A 320 0.10 5.40 1.67
C HIS A 320 0.51 6.86 1.64
N VAL A 321 1.79 7.12 1.89
CA VAL A 321 2.42 8.43 1.69
C VAL A 321 3.78 8.23 1.05
N VAL A 322 3.97 8.77 -0.15
CA VAL A 322 5.18 8.56 -0.95
C VAL A 322 5.81 9.89 -1.27
N PRO A 323 7.00 10.21 -0.72
CA PRO A 323 7.69 11.44 -1.06
C PRO A 323 8.12 11.46 -2.53
N VAL A 324 7.91 12.57 -3.20
CA VAL A 324 8.38 12.81 -4.56
C VAL A 324 9.83 13.27 -4.47
N ASN A 325 10.76 12.45 -4.95
CA ASN A 325 12.16 12.84 -5.02
C ASN A 325 12.54 13.18 -6.47
N ALA A 326 12.67 14.46 -6.73
CA ALA A 326 12.88 14.99 -8.07
C ALA A 326 14.14 15.85 -8.14
N ASP A 327 14.88 15.73 -9.23
CA ASP A 327 16.01 16.61 -9.54
C ASP A 327 15.52 18.07 -9.56
N PRO A 328 16.08 18.98 -8.74
CA PRO A 328 15.57 20.35 -8.61
C PRO A 328 15.79 21.21 -9.86
N VAL A 329 16.75 20.86 -10.69
CA VAL A 329 17.00 21.57 -11.94
C VAL A 329 16.02 21.13 -13.02
N ARG A 330 15.81 19.81 -13.11
CA ARG A 330 14.93 19.23 -14.14
C ARG A 330 13.45 19.35 -13.79
N TYR A 331 13.11 19.22 -12.50
CA TYR A 331 11.74 19.21 -11.97
C TYR A 331 11.55 20.21 -10.83
N PRO A 332 11.74 21.53 -11.07
CA PRO A 332 11.71 22.52 -10.00
C PRO A 332 10.33 22.63 -9.28
N ARG A 333 9.25 22.29 -9.97
CA ARG A 333 7.90 22.31 -9.40
C ARG A 333 7.57 21.11 -8.53
N LEU A 334 8.36 20.05 -8.60
CA LEU A 334 8.10 18.78 -7.89
C LEU A 334 8.94 18.66 -6.60
N GLN A 335 9.49 19.76 -6.11
CA GLN A 335 10.29 19.77 -4.89
C GLN A 335 9.41 19.80 -3.65
N ASN A 336 9.83 19.09 -2.61
CA ASN A 336 9.16 19.06 -1.31
C ASN A 336 7.67 18.62 -1.41
N LEU A 337 7.40 17.60 -2.18
CA LEU A 337 6.06 17.05 -2.35
C LEU A 337 5.98 15.63 -1.80
N VAL A 338 4.78 15.29 -1.33
CA VAL A 338 4.41 13.92 -0.94
C VAL A 338 3.07 13.59 -1.61
N ILE A 339 2.95 12.39 -2.13
CA ILE A 339 1.68 11.86 -2.62
C ILE A 339 1.00 11.09 -1.48
N GLY A 340 -0.18 11.54 -1.08
CA GLY A 340 -1.04 10.83 -0.15
C GLY A 340 -2.07 9.99 -0.88
N ILE A 341 -2.24 8.74 -0.47
CA ILE A 341 -3.05 7.75 -1.17
C ILE A 341 -3.98 7.08 -0.16
N PRO A 342 -5.29 7.14 -0.36
CA PRO A 342 -6.27 6.44 0.48
C PRO A 342 -6.42 4.97 0.09
N GLU A 343 -7.10 4.20 0.94
CA GLU A 343 -7.62 2.88 0.62
C GLU A 343 -9.07 2.74 1.06
N ALA A 344 -9.95 2.33 0.16
CA ALA A 344 -11.29 1.86 0.51
C ALA A 344 -11.19 0.49 1.17
N LEU A 345 -11.88 0.32 2.28
CA LEU A 345 -11.91 -0.94 3.03
C LEU A 345 -13.14 -1.76 2.71
N GLU A 346 -14.25 -1.08 2.47
CA GLU A 346 -15.53 -1.72 2.22
C GLU A 346 -15.84 -1.81 0.72
N SER A 347 -16.50 -2.90 0.36
CA SER A 347 -16.98 -3.12 -1.00
C SER A 347 -18.23 -2.30 -1.29
N ASP A 348 -18.50 -2.12 -2.57
CA ASP A 348 -19.78 -1.61 -3.06
C ASP A 348 -20.09 -0.19 -2.54
N CYS A 349 -19.03 0.64 -2.41
CA CYS A 349 -19.12 2.03 -1.98
C CYS A 349 -19.87 2.26 -0.67
N ARG A 350 -19.66 1.37 0.28
CA ARG A 350 -20.24 1.51 1.63
C ARG A 350 -19.51 2.50 2.52
N GLU A 351 -18.55 3.20 1.97
CA GLU A 351 -17.79 4.25 2.66
C GLU A 351 -17.52 5.43 1.71
N PRO A 352 -17.27 6.64 2.23
CA PRO A 352 -16.96 7.80 1.42
C PRO A 352 -15.74 7.56 0.51
N PHE A 353 -15.82 8.08 -0.70
CA PHE A 353 -14.70 8.08 -1.63
C PHE A 353 -13.70 9.18 -1.26
N HIS A 354 -12.45 8.80 -1.13
CA HIS A 354 -11.32 9.72 -1.05
C HIS A 354 -10.47 9.59 -2.31
N THR A 355 -10.05 10.74 -2.86
CA THR A 355 -9.05 10.76 -3.93
C THR A 355 -7.64 10.78 -3.35
N SER A 356 -6.63 10.56 -4.19
CA SER A 356 -5.23 10.81 -3.82
C SER A 356 -4.93 12.31 -3.82
N TYR A 357 -3.90 12.69 -3.08
CA TYR A 357 -3.54 14.08 -2.82
C TYR A 357 -2.10 14.36 -3.19
N VAL A 358 -1.81 15.59 -3.63
CA VAL A 358 -0.46 16.14 -3.64
C VAL A 358 -0.32 17.05 -2.43
N ILE A 359 0.67 16.80 -1.61
CA ILE A 359 0.91 17.49 -0.34
C ILE A 359 2.23 18.25 -0.46
N ASP A 360 2.18 19.57 -0.23
CA ASP A 360 3.36 20.42 -0.09
C ASP A 360 3.90 20.30 1.34
N VAL A 361 5.16 19.89 1.46
CA VAL A 361 5.88 19.70 2.72
C VAL A 361 7.11 20.63 2.82
N LYS A 362 7.12 21.70 2.05
CA LYS A 362 8.20 22.71 2.08
C LYS A 362 8.38 23.30 3.47
N ASP A 363 7.29 23.53 4.18
CA ASP A 363 7.29 23.78 5.62
C ASP A 363 6.84 22.51 6.33
N PRO A 364 7.76 21.73 6.92
CA PRO A 364 7.43 20.46 7.54
C PRO A 364 6.51 20.59 8.76
N ALA A 365 6.44 21.77 9.38
CA ALA A 365 5.54 22.05 10.50
C ALA A 365 4.09 22.31 10.04
N HIS A 366 3.89 22.71 8.79
CA HIS A 366 2.60 23.08 8.23
C HIS A 366 2.38 22.44 6.84
N PRO A 367 2.41 21.09 6.74
CA PRO A 367 2.14 20.41 5.47
C PRO A 367 0.70 20.70 5.01
N ARG A 368 0.49 20.82 3.69
CA ARG A 368 -0.83 21.18 3.15
C ARG A 368 -1.12 20.47 1.83
N ILE A 369 -2.37 20.10 1.60
CA ILE A 369 -2.83 19.57 0.32
C ILE A 369 -2.87 20.73 -0.68
N ILE A 370 -2.21 20.57 -1.84
CA ILE A 370 -2.15 21.56 -2.90
C ILE A 370 -2.79 21.10 -4.21
N GLY A 371 -3.00 19.80 -4.37
CA GLY A 371 -3.61 19.22 -5.55
C GLY A 371 -4.39 17.96 -5.22
N LEU A 372 -5.42 17.69 -6.01
CA LEU A 372 -6.24 16.49 -5.91
C LEU A 372 -6.15 15.73 -7.24
N PHE A 373 -5.97 14.42 -7.16
CA PHE A 373 -6.07 13.58 -8.34
C PHE A 373 -7.53 13.51 -8.80
N PRO A 374 -7.80 13.56 -10.11
CA PRO A 374 -9.17 13.47 -10.60
C PRO A 374 -9.77 12.10 -10.27
N ARG A 375 -11.07 12.08 -9.96
CA ARG A 375 -11.81 10.83 -9.80
C ARG A 375 -11.79 10.05 -11.10
N PRO A 376 -11.37 8.78 -11.11
CA PRO A 376 -11.42 7.96 -12.30
C PRO A 376 -12.84 7.82 -12.83
N MET A 377 -13.01 8.02 -14.13
CA MET A 377 -14.27 7.83 -14.81
C MET A 377 -14.22 6.52 -15.62
N PRO A 378 -15.35 5.78 -15.69
CA PRO A 378 -15.45 4.63 -16.58
C PRO A 378 -15.26 5.01 -18.05
N ASP A 379 -14.76 4.06 -18.84
CA ASP A 379 -14.73 4.19 -20.29
C ASP A 379 -16.15 4.50 -20.80
N PRO A 380 -16.32 5.37 -21.81
CA PRO A 380 -17.63 5.66 -22.39
C PRO A 380 -18.40 4.44 -22.89
N LYS A 381 -17.70 3.35 -23.22
CA LYS A 381 -18.28 2.07 -23.63
C LYS A 381 -18.71 1.20 -22.45
N ALA A 382 -18.31 1.54 -21.23
CA ALA A 382 -18.72 0.78 -20.06
C ALA A 382 -20.23 0.94 -19.82
N PRO A 383 -20.91 -0.12 -19.35
CA PRO A 383 -22.35 -0.09 -19.12
C PRO A 383 -22.74 0.68 -17.85
N TYR A 384 -21.77 1.13 -17.07
CA TYR A 384 -21.96 1.97 -15.88
C TYR A 384 -21.28 3.34 -16.08
N LYS A 385 -21.80 4.36 -15.39
CA LYS A 385 -21.32 5.75 -15.49
C LYS A 385 -20.44 6.17 -14.33
N ASP A 386 -20.31 5.33 -13.33
CA ASP A 386 -19.44 5.54 -12.16
C ASP A 386 -18.95 4.18 -11.66
N PHE A 387 -17.70 4.09 -11.22
CA PHE A 387 -17.16 2.86 -10.64
C PHE A 387 -17.82 2.47 -9.32
N ALA A 388 -18.49 3.41 -8.65
CA ALA A 388 -19.36 3.12 -7.53
C ALA A 388 -20.51 2.16 -7.87
N LEU A 389 -20.92 2.10 -9.14
CA LEU A 389 -21.95 1.19 -9.64
C LEU A 389 -21.39 -0.19 -10.03
N ALA A 390 -20.08 -0.33 -10.09
CA ALA A 390 -19.41 -1.62 -10.28
C ALA A 390 -19.18 -2.32 -8.96
N ARG A 391 -19.21 -3.65 -8.98
CA ARG A 391 -18.90 -4.46 -7.76
C ARG A 391 -17.50 -4.21 -7.23
N GLY A 392 -17.34 -4.30 -5.93
CA GLY A 392 -16.05 -4.29 -5.26
C GLY A 392 -15.66 -2.93 -4.68
N ARG A 393 -14.40 -2.80 -4.28
CA ARG A 393 -13.85 -1.59 -3.67
C ARG A 393 -13.48 -0.56 -4.73
N PHE A 394 -13.71 0.71 -4.44
CA PHE A 394 -13.35 1.81 -5.32
C PHE A 394 -12.60 2.89 -4.57
N SER A 395 -11.31 2.91 -4.71
CA SER A 395 -10.37 3.99 -4.38
C SER A 395 -9.03 3.70 -5.03
N SER A 396 -8.10 4.64 -5.00
CA SER A 396 -6.68 4.32 -5.13
C SER A 396 -6.24 3.48 -3.93
N ARG A 397 -5.16 2.73 -4.07
CA ARG A 397 -4.61 1.90 -3.01
C ARG A 397 -3.09 1.97 -2.91
N VAL A 398 -2.39 1.70 -4.00
CA VAL A 398 -0.93 1.65 -4.06
C VAL A 398 -0.43 2.44 -5.25
N MET A 399 0.67 3.12 -5.05
CA MET A 399 1.43 3.82 -6.08
C MET A 399 2.72 3.05 -6.37
N GLN A 400 3.19 3.07 -7.63
CA GLN A 400 4.55 2.61 -7.89
C GLN A 400 5.55 3.43 -7.08
N HIS A 401 6.58 2.78 -6.59
CA HIS A 401 7.78 3.48 -6.13
C HIS A 401 8.68 3.82 -7.32
N TRP A 402 9.48 4.88 -7.17
CA TRP A 402 10.46 5.23 -8.21
C TRP A 402 11.72 4.36 -8.17
N ILE A 403 11.83 3.46 -7.20
CA ILE A 403 12.95 2.53 -7.05
C ILE A 403 12.80 1.38 -8.06
N ALA A 404 13.44 1.52 -9.22
CA ALA A 404 13.41 0.52 -10.29
C ALA A 404 14.56 0.77 -11.28
N PRO A 405 14.90 -0.22 -12.13
CA PRO A 405 15.91 -0.01 -13.16
C PRO A 405 15.55 1.12 -14.11
N GLY A 406 16.56 1.90 -14.48
CA GLY A 406 16.43 3.03 -15.38
C GLY A 406 16.21 4.36 -14.66
N LYS A 407 16.01 5.38 -15.46
CA LYS A 407 15.89 6.75 -14.99
C LYS A 407 14.42 7.06 -14.69
N ALA A 408 14.08 7.13 -13.42
CA ALA A 408 12.73 7.44 -13.00
C ALA A 408 12.22 8.80 -13.49
N ARG A 409 10.93 8.87 -13.72
CA ARG A 409 10.19 10.09 -14.07
C ARG A 409 9.32 10.50 -12.89
N PRO A 410 9.76 11.44 -12.05
CA PRO A 410 9.00 11.88 -10.89
C PRO A 410 7.71 12.64 -11.24
N ASP A 411 7.57 13.09 -12.49
CA ASP A 411 6.35 13.67 -13.05
C ASP A 411 5.27 12.62 -13.40
N VAL A 412 5.59 11.34 -13.31
CA VAL A 412 4.66 10.24 -13.60
C VAL A 412 4.24 9.54 -12.32
N VAL A 413 2.95 9.43 -12.11
CA VAL A 413 2.35 8.66 -11.01
C VAL A 413 1.45 7.57 -11.59
N ALA A 414 1.75 6.31 -11.25
CA ALA A 414 0.88 5.19 -11.52
C ALA A 414 0.20 4.74 -10.22
N LEU A 415 -1.12 4.71 -10.23
CA LEU A 415 -1.95 4.31 -9.09
C LEU A 415 -2.78 3.08 -9.43
N SER A 416 -2.76 2.08 -8.56
CA SER A 416 -3.78 1.04 -8.57
C SER A 416 -5.08 1.60 -7.98
N TYR A 417 -6.20 1.37 -8.67
CA TYR A 417 -7.52 1.87 -8.27
C TYR A 417 -8.52 0.72 -8.07
N LEU A 418 -8.06 -0.39 -7.54
CA LEU A 418 -8.90 -1.55 -7.25
C LEU A 418 -9.84 -1.90 -8.44
N ASN A 419 -11.16 -1.68 -8.31
CA ASN A 419 -12.11 -1.97 -9.39
C ASN A 419 -12.04 -1.02 -10.60
N ALA A 420 -11.35 0.11 -10.47
CA ALA A 420 -11.11 1.03 -11.58
C ALA A 420 -9.78 0.79 -12.31
N GLY A 421 -9.06 -0.28 -11.97
CA GLY A 421 -7.87 -0.70 -12.71
C GLY A 421 -6.60 0.07 -12.34
N ILE A 422 -5.71 0.24 -13.31
CA ILE A 422 -4.52 1.07 -13.19
C ILE A 422 -4.72 2.40 -13.89
N ARG A 423 -4.26 3.48 -13.27
CA ARG A 423 -4.33 4.84 -13.79
C ARG A 423 -2.94 5.47 -13.80
N LEU A 424 -2.60 6.12 -14.91
CA LEU A 424 -1.38 6.89 -15.06
C LEU A 424 -1.71 8.37 -15.04
N PHE A 425 -0.93 9.14 -14.26
CA PHE A 425 -1.11 10.57 -14.14
C PHE A 425 0.18 11.32 -14.46
N ASP A 426 0.03 12.46 -15.12
CA ASP A 426 1.03 13.50 -15.23
C ASP A 426 0.85 14.49 -14.08
N ILE A 427 1.89 14.67 -13.27
CA ILE A 427 1.94 15.63 -12.16
C ILE A 427 2.95 16.75 -12.39
N SER A 428 3.33 17.03 -13.64
CA SER A 428 4.22 18.15 -13.99
C SER A 428 3.70 19.48 -13.43
N ASP A 429 2.36 19.61 -13.34
CA ASP A 429 1.69 20.59 -12.51
C ASP A 429 1.11 19.89 -11.27
N PRO A 430 1.78 19.97 -10.11
CA PRO A 430 1.34 19.24 -8.92
C PRO A 430 0.01 19.75 -8.33
N THR A 431 -0.45 20.94 -8.75
CA THR A 431 -1.74 21.49 -8.32
C THR A 431 -2.90 21.00 -9.16
N GLU A 432 -2.62 20.42 -10.34
CA GLU A 432 -3.62 19.91 -11.28
C GLU A 432 -3.16 18.58 -11.92
N PRO A 433 -3.07 17.47 -11.14
CA PRO A 433 -2.77 16.15 -11.68
C PRO A 433 -3.70 15.77 -12.83
N LYS A 434 -3.16 15.22 -13.93
CA LYS A 434 -3.94 14.86 -15.12
C LYS A 434 -3.85 13.36 -15.40
N GLU A 435 -4.98 12.68 -15.51
CA GLU A 435 -5.02 11.30 -16.00
C GLU A 435 -4.62 11.28 -17.48
N VAL A 436 -3.58 10.50 -17.82
CA VAL A 436 -3.03 10.41 -19.18
C VAL A 436 -3.26 9.04 -19.82
N ALA A 437 -3.48 8.01 -19.02
CA ALA A 437 -3.71 6.66 -19.52
C ALA A 437 -4.39 5.80 -18.45
N TYR A 438 -5.11 4.76 -18.90
CA TYR A 438 -5.68 3.75 -17.99
C TYR A 438 -5.79 2.38 -18.64
N PHE A 439 -5.82 1.37 -17.77
CA PHE A 439 -6.21 0.00 -18.09
C PHE A 439 -7.10 -0.54 -16.98
N VAL A 440 -8.32 -0.99 -17.36
CA VAL A 440 -9.25 -1.67 -16.47
C VAL A 440 -9.34 -3.12 -16.94
N PRO A 441 -8.81 -4.08 -16.15
CA PRO A 441 -8.88 -5.48 -16.52
C PRO A 441 -10.33 -5.99 -16.48
N PRO A 442 -10.63 -7.05 -17.23
CA PRO A 442 -11.91 -7.73 -17.12
C PRO A 442 -12.06 -8.30 -15.71
N ARG A 443 -13.26 -8.23 -15.18
CA ARG A 443 -13.58 -8.82 -13.88
C ARG A 443 -14.12 -10.22 -14.08
N ASP A 444 -13.38 -11.18 -13.57
CA ASP A 444 -13.66 -12.60 -13.77
C ASP A 444 -14.15 -13.26 -12.48
N GLY A 445 -15.00 -14.27 -12.63
CA GLY A 445 -15.51 -15.10 -11.54
C GLY A 445 -16.96 -14.88 -11.17
N GLU A 446 -17.47 -15.76 -10.32
CA GLU A 446 -18.83 -15.70 -9.77
C GLU A 446 -18.88 -14.90 -8.47
N ILE A 447 -20.00 -14.26 -8.20
CA ILE A 447 -20.25 -13.55 -6.92
C ILE A 447 -20.88 -14.55 -5.96
N ASP A 448 -20.08 -15.44 -5.43
CA ASP A 448 -20.56 -16.53 -4.59
C ASP A 448 -20.16 -16.40 -3.11
N ASN A 449 -19.22 -15.52 -2.79
CA ASN A 449 -18.75 -15.34 -1.43
C ASN A 449 -18.11 -13.96 -1.19
N TYR A 450 -17.83 -13.68 0.07
CA TYR A 450 -17.20 -12.47 0.54
C TYR A 450 -15.87 -12.12 -0.17
N MET A 451 -15.11 -13.11 -0.62
CA MET A 451 -13.84 -12.88 -1.31
C MET A 451 -14.02 -12.62 -2.82
N SER A 452 -15.21 -12.82 -3.35
CA SER A 452 -15.50 -12.61 -4.79
C SER A 452 -15.33 -11.16 -5.23
N TRP A 453 -15.47 -10.20 -4.30
CA TRP A 453 -15.24 -8.79 -4.58
C TRP A 453 -13.79 -8.47 -4.94
N ARG A 454 -12.84 -9.35 -4.58
CA ARG A 454 -11.41 -9.18 -4.93
C ARG A 454 -11.09 -9.58 -6.36
N ARG A 455 -11.88 -10.44 -6.97
CA ARG A 455 -11.59 -10.96 -8.32
C ARG A 455 -11.59 -9.83 -9.35
N GLY A 456 -10.51 -9.71 -10.10
CA GLY A 456 -10.30 -8.69 -11.12
C GLY A 456 -9.96 -7.30 -10.58
N THR A 457 -9.79 -7.13 -9.27
CA THR A 457 -9.30 -5.86 -8.73
C THR A 457 -7.80 -5.72 -8.95
N THR A 458 -7.37 -4.48 -9.19
CA THR A 458 -5.96 -4.12 -9.34
C THR A 458 -5.38 -3.79 -7.99
N GLU A 459 -4.40 -4.56 -7.56
CA GLU A 459 -3.84 -4.46 -6.21
C GLU A 459 -2.55 -3.65 -6.16
N ALA A 460 -1.60 -3.92 -7.06
CA ALA A 460 -0.30 -3.26 -7.05
C ALA A 460 0.20 -2.95 -8.47
N VAL A 461 1.10 -2.00 -8.56
CA VAL A 461 1.71 -1.55 -9.80
C VAL A 461 3.20 -1.28 -9.61
N PHE A 462 3.97 -1.54 -10.64
CA PHE A 462 5.38 -1.29 -10.68
C PHE A 462 5.84 -0.93 -12.10
N ILE A 463 6.74 0.03 -12.25
CA ILE A 463 7.27 0.48 -13.54
C ILE A 463 8.74 0.14 -13.66
N GLU A 464 9.12 -0.54 -14.72
CA GLU A 464 10.53 -0.64 -15.15
C GLU A 464 10.85 0.56 -16.06
N TRP A 465 11.56 1.52 -15.53
CA TRP A 465 11.83 2.76 -16.22
C TRP A 465 12.76 2.61 -17.45
N ASP A 466 13.67 1.64 -17.41
CA ASP A 466 14.61 1.38 -18.51
C ASP A 466 13.95 0.63 -19.67
N ARG A 467 12.85 -0.07 -19.42
CA ARG A 467 12.10 -0.80 -20.46
C ARG A 467 10.75 -0.16 -20.80
N ASN A 468 10.32 0.89 -20.11
CA ASN A 468 8.99 1.52 -20.24
C ASN A 468 7.85 0.49 -20.12
N LEU A 469 8.00 -0.45 -19.20
CA LEU A 469 7.03 -1.50 -18.92
C LEU A 469 6.34 -1.26 -17.57
N ILE A 470 5.04 -1.51 -17.55
CA ILE A 470 4.21 -1.43 -16.36
C ILE A 470 3.74 -2.84 -16.01
N TRP A 471 4.09 -3.28 -14.82
CA TRP A 471 3.62 -4.55 -14.30
C TRP A 471 2.49 -4.32 -13.30
N VAL A 472 1.39 -5.02 -13.49
CA VAL A 472 0.17 -4.82 -12.71
C VAL A 472 -0.27 -6.16 -12.13
N SER A 473 -0.37 -6.20 -10.81
CA SER A 473 -0.92 -7.33 -10.08
C SER A 473 -2.42 -7.18 -9.93
N THR A 474 -3.13 -8.20 -10.34
CA THR A 474 -4.59 -8.30 -10.19
C THR A 474 -4.97 -9.67 -9.63
N HIS A 475 -6.18 -9.80 -9.12
CA HIS A 475 -6.69 -11.12 -8.73
C HIS A 475 -7.02 -12.04 -9.93
N ALA A 476 -6.91 -11.53 -11.16
CA ALA A 476 -7.00 -12.30 -12.39
C ALA A 476 -5.62 -12.63 -12.99
N GLY A 477 -4.54 -12.38 -12.28
CA GLY A 477 -3.16 -12.64 -12.69
C GLY A 477 -2.32 -11.39 -12.89
N LEU A 478 -1.14 -11.58 -13.49
CA LEU A 478 -0.16 -10.54 -13.77
C LEU A 478 -0.35 -10.00 -15.19
N TYR A 479 -0.39 -8.69 -15.32
CA TYR A 479 -0.32 -8.00 -16.61
C TYR A 479 1.01 -7.29 -16.81
N CYS A 480 1.53 -7.35 -18.03
CA CYS A 480 2.58 -6.49 -18.53
C CYS A 480 1.96 -5.52 -19.52
N LEU A 481 2.11 -4.24 -19.29
CA LEU A 481 1.54 -3.15 -20.10
C LEU A 481 2.66 -2.23 -20.60
N SER A 482 2.37 -1.52 -21.69
CA SER A 482 3.08 -0.31 -22.08
C SER A 482 2.12 0.88 -22.10
N ALA A 483 2.67 2.10 -22.04
CA ALA A 483 1.89 3.32 -22.11
C ALA A 483 2.56 4.33 -23.04
N LEU A 484 1.79 5.01 -23.89
CA LEU A 484 2.28 6.02 -24.81
C LEU A 484 3.05 7.14 -24.08
N PHE A 485 2.60 7.49 -22.88
CA PHE A 485 3.20 8.54 -22.05
C PHE A 485 4.61 8.18 -21.56
N LEU A 486 4.94 6.89 -21.42
CA LEU A 486 6.28 6.43 -21.03
C LEU A 486 7.24 6.36 -22.21
N GLY A 487 6.72 6.20 -23.42
CA GLY A 487 7.49 5.96 -24.63
C GLY A 487 7.46 4.51 -25.09
N PRO A 488 8.21 4.16 -26.16
CA PRO A 488 8.19 2.81 -26.71
C PRO A 488 8.73 1.78 -25.72
N PRO A 489 8.07 0.62 -25.58
CA PRO A 489 8.52 -0.43 -24.68
C PRO A 489 9.73 -1.18 -25.27
N VAL A 490 10.61 -1.64 -24.38
CA VAL A 490 11.71 -2.56 -24.73
C VAL A 490 11.31 -3.97 -24.30
N LEU A 491 11.09 -4.83 -25.27
CA LEU A 491 10.58 -6.20 -25.02
C LEU A 491 11.69 -7.25 -25.00
N GLU A 492 12.86 -6.92 -25.52
CA GLU A 492 13.99 -7.83 -25.52
C GLU A 492 14.68 -7.85 -24.14
N PRO A 493 15.23 -8.99 -23.73
CA PRO A 493 16.05 -9.07 -22.52
C PRO A 493 17.26 -8.15 -22.60
N MET A 494 17.32 -7.13 -21.75
CA MET A 494 18.42 -6.20 -21.66
C MET A 494 19.08 -6.21 -20.30
N ALA A 495 20.39 -5.97 -20.27
CA ALA A 495 21.11 -5.84 -19.01
C ALA A 495 20.68 -4.55 -18.29
N VAL A 496 20.61 -4.64 -16.98
CA VAL A 496 20.42 -3.47 -16.14
C VAL A 496 21.69 -2.65 -16.15
N ALA A 497 21.64 -1.47 -16.75
CA ALA A 497 22.78 -0.57 -16.85
C ALA A 497 22.75 0.52 -15.79
N GLU A 498 21.56 0.92 -15.39
CA GLU A 498 21.31 2.00 -14.45
C GLU A 498 20.15 1.65 -13.54
N TRP A 499 20.30 1.94 -12.26
CA TRP A 499 19.23 1.79 -11.27
C TRP A 499 18.88 3.16 -10.72
N SER A 500 17.66 3.60 -10.94
CA SER A 500 17.19 4.85 -10.39
C SER A 500 16.62 4.64 -8.99
N VAL A 501 17.26 5.25 -8.02
CA VAL A 501 16.79 5.28 -6.64
C VAL A 501 16.61 6.76 -6.27
N PRO A 502 15.49 7.39 -6.64
CA PRO A 502 15.36 8.85 -6.57
C PRO A 502 15.46 9.41 -5.16
N HIS A 503 15.19 8.64 -4.15
CA HIS A 503 15.22 9.06 -2.75
C HIS A 503 16.26 8.32 -1.91
N VAL A 504 17.08 7.50 -2.50
CA VAL A 504 18.11 6.75 -1.79
C VAL A 504 19.29 6.50 -2.72
N ASN A 505 20.49 6.78 -2.27
CA ASN A 505 21.72 6.38 -2.94
C ASN A 505 22.04 4.91 -2.66
N ALA A 506 21.13 4.01 -2.91
CA ALA A 506 21.46 2.60 -3.01
C ALA A 506 22.12 2.38 -4.35
N GLY A 507 23.41 2.60 -4.45
CA GLY A 507 24.13 2.39 -5.67
C GLY A 507 23.88 0.98 -6.20
N TRP A 508 23.47 0.89 -7.46
CA TRP A 508 23.53 -0.34 -8.21
C TRP A 508 24.93 -0.46 -8.79
N GLU A 509 25.69 -1.43 -8.34
CA GLU A 509 26.88 -1.89 -9.05
C GLU A 509 26.50 -3.20 -9.74
N GLY A 510 26.29 -3.14 -11.06
CA GLY A 510 25.96 -4.27 -11.91
C GLY A 510 27.02 -5.35 -11.92
#